data_83988514b130acff64215f498ebca542
#
_entry.id   83988514b130acff64215f498ebca542
#
_cell.length_a   1.000
_cell.length_b   1.000
_cell.length_c   1.000
_cell.angle_alpha   90.00
_cell.angle_beta   90.00
_cell.angle_gamma   90.00
#
_symmetry.space_group_name_H-M   'P 1'
#
loop_
_entity.id
_entity.type
_entity.pdbx_description
1 polymer ?
#
loop_
_entity_poly.entity_id
_entity_poly.type
_entity_poly.pdbx_seq_one_letter_code
_entity_poly.pdbx_strand_id
1 'polypeptide(L)'
;MADDPFALFDSWFAEARASEPNDPEAMALATADAEGRPSVRMVLLKGHDERGFVFYTNLDSRKGGELAANPHAALLFHWKSLRRQVRIEGPVSAVSDEEADAYFATRGRDSRLGAWASDQSRPLPDRATFEARVTEMRERFGGGDIPRPPRWSGFRVTPLRIEYWSDRSARLHERRLFERAGSGWSEGLLYP
;
A
#
# COMPACT_ATOMS: atom_id res chain seq x y z
N MET A 1 -8.73 24.76 15.18
CA MET A 1 -7.67 24.10 14.39
C MET A 1 -8.31 22.83 13.83
N ALA A 2 -8.07 22.49 12.57
CA ALA A 2 -8.48 21.17 12.04
C ALA A 2 -7.81 20.06 12.86
N ASP A 3 -8.49 18.95 13.06
CA ASP A 3 -7.89 17.77 13.67
C ASP A 3 -6.71 17.28 12.80
N ASP A 4 -5.73 16.60 13.43
CA ASP A 4 -4.65 15.97 12.67
C ASP A 4 -5.17 14.70 12.00
N PRO A 5 -5.20 14.62 10.66
CA PRO A 5 -5.68 13.43 9.97
C PRO A 5 -4.82 12.19 10.25
N PHE A 6 -3.54 12.32 10.54
CA PHE A 6 -2.71 11.16 10.88
C PHE A 6 -3.02 10.63 12.28
N ALA A 7 -3.25 11.50 13.25
CA ALA A 7 -3.70 11.07 14.57
C ALA A 7 -5.07 10.36 14.52
N LEU A 8 -5.98 10.83 13.65
CA LEU A 8 -7.25 10.15 13.41
C LEU A 8 -7.05 8.79 12.73
N PHE A 9 -6.12 8.69 11.77
CA PHE A 9 -5.77 7.42 11.15
C PHE A 9 -5.23 6.43 12.19
N ASP A 10 -4.30 6.86 13.03
CA ASP A 10 -3.72 6.02 14.09
C ASP A 10 -4.79 5.45 15.02
N SER A 11 -5.73 6.30 15.44
CA SER A 11 -6.85 5.87 16.29
C SER A 11 -7.71 4.81 15.59
N TRP A 12 -8.14 5.08 14.36
CA TRP A 12 -9.00 4.15 13.60
C TRP A 12 -8.27 2.85 13.24
N PHE A 13 -6.98 2.94 12.93
CA PHE A 13 -6.17 1.77 12.60
C PHE A 13 -5.90 0.89 13.83
N ALA A 14 -5.72 1.49 15.01
CA ALA A 14 -5.62 0.75 16.27
C ALA A 14 -6.92 -0.02 16.57
N GLU A 15 -8.08 0.62 16.39
CA GLU A 15 -9.38 -0.05 16.52
C GLU A 15 -9.55 -1.17 15.49
N ALA A 16 -9.12 -0.95 14.23
CA ALA A 16 -9.17 -1.97 13.18
C ALA A 16 -8.30 -3.19 13.52
N ARG A 17 -7.09 -2.97 14.02
CA ARG A 17 -6.21 -4.05 14.49
C ARG A 17 -6.80 -4.88 15.62
N ALA A 18 -7.65 -4.28 16.44
CA ALA A 18 -8.31 -4.97 17.54
C ALA A 18 -9.58 -5.72 17.11
N SER A 19 -10.20 -5.37 15.99
CA SER A 19 -11.54 -5.84 15.61
C SER A 19 -11.64 -6.56 14.27
N GLU A 20 -10.74 -6.27 13.30
CA GLU A 20 -10.74 -6.98 12.02
C GLU A 20 -10.19 -8.41 12.20
N PRO A 21 -10.85 -9.43 11.64
CA PRO A 21 -10.41 -10.82 11.80
C PRO A 21 -9.12 -11.12 11.03
N ASN A 22 -8.82 -10.36 9.96
CA ASN A 22 -7.65 -10.55 9.09
C ASN A 22 -7.17 -9.22 8.54
N ASP A 23 -5.87 -9.08 8.36
CA ASP A 23 -5.17 -8.08 7.56
C ASP A 23 -5.76 -6.65 7.67
N PRO A 24 -5.85 -6.04 8.87
CA PRO A 24 -6.33 -4.66 9.01
C PRO A 24 -5.51 -3.65 8.21
N GLU A 25 -4.27 -4.00 7.87
CA GLU A 25 -3.36 -3.25 7.00
C GLU A 25 -3.64 -3.43 5.49
N ALA A 26 -4.56 -4.30 5.10
CA ALA A 26 -4.89 -4.50 3.69
C ALA A 26 -5.62 -3.28 3.13
N MET A 27 -5.13 -2.78 1.99
CA MET A 27 -5.72 -1.64 1.31
C MET A 27 -5.79 -1.87 -0.20
N ALA A 28 -6.86 -1.41 -0.84
CA ALA A 28 -6.91 -1.34 -2.28
C ALA A 28 -6.00 -0.20 -2.75
N LEU A 29 -5.13 -0.49 -3.71
CA LEU A 29 -4.29 0.48 -4.40
C LEU A 29 -4.81 0.64 -5.83
N ALA A 30 -5.31 1.82 -6.15
CA ALA A 30 -5.64 2.23 -7.51
C ALA A 30 -4.48 3.01 -8.12
N THR A 31 -4.12 2.63 -9.34
CA THR A 31 -3.11 3.29 -10.17
C THR A 31 -3.66 3.45 -11.60
N ALA A 32 -3.08 4.31 -12.40
CA ALA A 32 -3.44 4.46 -13.79
C ALA A 32 -2.17 4.47 -14.68
N ASP A 33 -2.30 3.99 -15.91
CA ASP A 33 -1.21 4.08 -16.89
C ASP A 33 -1.07 5.49 -17.49
N ALA A 34 -0.16 5.65 -18.44
CA ALA A 34 0.10 6.94 -19.09
C ALA A 34 -1.12 7.50 -19.85
N GLU A 35 -2.04 6.63 -20.29
CA GLU A 35 -3.30 6.99 -20.94
C GLU A 35 -4.46 7.19 -19.96
N GLY A 36 -4.20 7.12 -18.65
CA GLY A 36 -5.21 7.30 -17.62
C GLY A 36 -6.11 6.09 -17.38
N ARG A 37 -5.81 4.90 -17.95
CA ARG A 37 -6.61 3.69 -17.73
C ARG A 37 -6.35 3.13 -16.33
N PRO A 38 -7.38 3.04 -15.47
CA PRO A 38 -7.18 2.63 -14.09
C PRO A 38 -7.00 1.11 -13.95
N SER A 39 -6.30 0.74 -12.90
CA SER A 39 -6.25 -0.63 -12.40
C SER A 39 -6.21 -0.65 -10.86
N VAL A 40 -6.68 -1.73 -10.24
CA VAL A 40 -6.75 -1.86 -8.78
C VAL A 40 -6.30 -3.24 -8.33
N ARG A 41 -5.67 -3.30 -7.16
CA ARG A 41 -5.26 -4.54 -6.47
C ARG A 41 -5.14 -4.29 -4.98
N MET A 42 -5.12 -5.38 -4.20
CA MET A 42 -4.80 -5.26 -2.78
C MET A 42 -3.27 -5.21 -2.58
N VAL A 43 -2.86 -4.36 -1.65
CA VAL A 43 -1.50 -4.30 -1.09
C VAL A 43 -1.60 -4.13 0.42
N LEU A 44 -0.48 -4.27 1.13
CA LEU A 44 -0.44 -4.11 2.59
C LEU A 44 0.28 -2.81 2.96
N LEU A 45 -0.31 -2.02 3.84
CA LEU A 45 0.38 -0.92 4.51
C LEU A 45 1.55 -1.48 5.33
N LYS A 46 2.74 -0.93 5.16
CA LYS A 46 3.96 -1.37 5.88
C LYS A 46 4.61 -0.27 6.71
N GLY A 47 4.14 0.94 6.57
CA GLY A 47 4.53 2.08 7.38
C GLY A 47 3.69 3.29 7.02
N HIS A 48 3.50 4.18 7.98
CA HIS A 48 2.94 5.50 7.75
C HIS A 48 3.50 6.47 8.78
N ASP A 49 3.65 7.68 8.35
CA ASP A 49 4.04 8.84 9.14
C ASP A 49 3.49 10.11 8.45
N GLU A 50 3.83 11.28 8.97
CA GLU A 50 3.42 12.59 8.42
C GLU A 50 3.84 12.81 6.95
N ARG A 51 4.83 12.04 6.43
CA ARG A 51 5.25 12.05 5.03
C ARG A 51 4.32 11.23 4.14
N GLY A 52 3.57 10.26 4.68
CA GLY A 52 2.59 9.46 3.95
C GLY A 52 2.61 7.97 4.26
N PHE A 53 2.02 7.19 3.36
CA PHE A 53 1.69 5.77 3.52
C PHE A 53 2.55 4.91 2.61
N VAL A 54 3.21 3.88 3.17
CA VAL A 54 4.23 3.07 2.47
C VAL A 54 3.73 1.67 2.21
N PHE A 55 3.95 1.19 0.99
CA PHE A 55 3.81 -0.20 0.60
C PHE A 55 5.00 -0.65 -0.23
N TYR A 56 5.25 -1.96 -0.27
CA TYR A 56 6.38 -2.54 -1.01
C TYR A 56 5.88 -3.48 -2.12
N THR A 57 6.61 -3.49 -3.24
CA THR A 57 6.23 -4.27 -4.43
C THR A 57 7.44 -4.56 -5.33
N ASN A 58 7.21 -5.36 -6.38
CA ASN A 58 8.14 -5.50 -7.49
C ASN A 58 7.92 -4.30 -8.45
N LEU A 59 8.99 -3.58 -8.78
CA LEU A 59 8.98 -2.40 -9.65
C LEU A 59 8.60 -2.75 -11.10
N ASP A 60 8.93 -3.97 -11.56
CA ASP A 60 8.61 -4.45 -12.90
C ASP A 60 7.16 -4.99 -13.02
N SER A 61 6.40 -4.97 -11.91
CA SER A 61 4.99 -5.35 -11.93
C SER A 61 4.13 -4.31 -12.66
N ARG A 62 2.91 -4.69 -13.05
CA ARG A 62 1.97 -3.77 -13.71
C ARG A 62 1.82 -2.44 -12.95
N LYS A 63 1.61 -2.48 -11.62
CA LYS A 63 1.50 -1.27 -10.81
C LYS A 63 2.80 -0.47 -10.73
N GLY A 64 3.95 -1.15 -10.73
CA GLY A 64 5.26 -0.48 -10.77
C GLY A 64 5.47 0.31 -12.06
N GLY A 65 5.16 -0.29 -13.21
CA GLY A 65 5.19 0.40 -14.51
C GLY A 65 4.18 1.54 -14.59
N GLU A 66 2.95 1.35 -14.08
CA GLU A 66 1.93 2.41 -14.03
C GLU A 66 2.40 3.60 -13.19
N LEU A 67 2.97 3.35 -11.99
CA LEU A 67 3.48 4.40 -11.11
C LEU A 67 4.73 5.11 -11.67
N ALA A 68 5.54 4.43 -12.46
CA ALA A 68 6.67 5.05 -13.16
C ALA A 68 6.19 6.02 -14.26
N ALA A 69 5.09 5.71 -14.93
CA ALA A 69 4.51 6.53 -15.99
C ALA A 69 3.58 7.63 -15.47
N ASN A 70 2.85 7.34 -14.39
CA ASN A 70 1.89 8.23 -13.74
C ASN A 70 2.03 8.10 -12.21
N PRO A 71 2.83 8.96 -11.56
CA PRO A 71 3.16 8.84 -10.14
C PRO A 71 2.04 9.39 -9.23
N HIS A 72 0.80 8.92 -9.43
CA HIS A 72 -0.35 9.24 -8.59
C HIS A 72 -1.09 7.96 -8.22
N ALA A 73 -1.61 7.91 -7.01
CA ALA A 73 -2.37 6.76 -6.52
C ALA A 73 -3.50 7.17 -5.58
N ALA A 74 -4.47 6.28 -5.48
CA ALA A 74 -5.45 6.28 -4.40
C ALA A 74 -5.34 4.97 -3.60
N LEU A 75 -5.39 5.09 -2.28
CA LEU A 75 -5.47 3.99 -1.34
C LEU A 75 -6.87 3.97 -0.71
N LEU A 76 -7.41 2.78 -0.47
CA LEU A 76 -8.67 2.60 0.24
C LEU A 76 -8.53 1.48 1.28
N PHE A 77 -8.66 1.82 2.54
CA PHE A 77 -8.93 0.89 3.63
C PHE A 77 -10.44 0.70 3.77
N HIS A 78 -10.87 -0.54 3.97
CA HIS A 78 -12.26 -0.85 4.29
C HIS A 78 -12.32 -1.84 5.46
N TRP A 79 -12.52 -1.31 6.65
CA TRP A 79 -12.66 -2.09 7.89
C TRP A 79 -14.12 -2.43 8.10
N LYS A 80 -14.46 -3.66 7.73
CA LYS A 80 -15.87 -4.13 7.70
C LYS A 80 -16.48 -4.26 9.09
N SER A 81 -15.70 -4.73 10.07
CA SER A 81 -16.14 -4.88 11.46
C SER A 81 -16.50 -3.53 12.08
N LEU A 82 -15.79 -2.46 11.67
CA LEU A 82 -16.05 -1.10 12.14
C LEU A 82 -17.02 -0.33 11.23
N ARG A 83 -17.35 -0.86 10.04
CA ARG A 83 -18.14 -0.17 9.01
C ARG A 83 -17.54 1.20 8.67
N ARG A 84 -16.21 1.24 8.52
CA ARG A 84 -15.43 2.45 8.23
C ARG A 84 -14.56 2.27 6.99
N GLN A 85 -14.31 3.38 6.30
CA GLN A 85 -13.38 3.47 5.20
C GLN A 85 -12.45 4.65 5.39
N VAL A 86 -11.20 4.52 4.93
CA VAL A 86 -10.25 5.65 4.80
C VAL A 86 -9.73 5.65 3.37
N ARG A 87 -9.96 6.75 2.66
CA ARG A 87 -9.44 6.97 1.30
C ARG A 87 -8.32 8.00 1.34
N ILE A 88 -7.22 7.72 0.68
CA ILE A 88 -6.03 8.56 0.66
C ILE A 88 -5.63 8.75 -0.80
N GLU A 89 -5.44 9.99 -1.22
CA GLU A 89 -5.12 10.33 -2.60
C GLU A 89 -3.91 11.29 -2.63
N GLY A 90 -2.96 11.02 -3.55
CA GLY A 90 -1.82 11.90 -3.70
C GLY A 90 -0.73 11.37 -4.63
N PRO A 91 0.34 12.16 -4.81
CA PRO A 91 1.51 11.76 -5.55
C PRO A 91 2.28 10.63 -4.85
N VAL A 92 3.01 9.87 -5.66
CA VAL A 92 3.77 8.71 -5.23
C VAL A 92 5.26 8.95 -5.51
N SER A 93 6.10 8.65 -4.52
CA SER A 93 7.56 8.61 -4.67
C SER A 93 8.11 7.26 -4.26
N ALA A 94 9.26 6.86 -4.81
CA ALA A 94 9.99 5.70 -4.32
C ALA A 94 10.50 5.98 -2.89
N VAL A 95 10.53 4.96 -2.05
CA VAL A 95 11.27 5.01 -0.77
C VAL A 95 12.78 4.94 -1.05
N SER A 96 13.62 5.33 -0.09
CA SER A 96 15.06 5.18 -0.24
C SER A 96 15.49 3.71 -0.28
N ASP A 97 16.69 3.44 -0.80
CA ASP A 97 17.24 2.08 -0.82
C ASP A 97 17.46 1.56 0.60
N GLU A 98 17.88 2.42 1.53
CA GLU A 98 18.08 2.06 2.94
C GLU A 98 16.72 1.65 3.59
N GLU A 99 15.65 2.39 3.32
CA GLU A 99 14.32 2.05 3.82
C GLU A 99 13.82 0.74 3.21
N ALA A 100 14.06 0.53 1.92
CA ALA A 100 13.70 -0.71 1.23
C ALA A 100 14.50 -1.91 1.73
N ASP A 101 15.81 -1.77 1.93
CA ASP A 101 16.70 -2.83 2.45
C ASP A 101 16.33 -3.18 3.88
N ALA A 102 16.12 -2.18 4.75
CA ALA A 102 15.72 -2.38 6.13
C ALA A 102 14.40 -3.18 6.23
N TYR A 103 13.39 -2.79 5.45
CA TYR A 103 12.13 -3.54 5.45
C TYR A 103 12.29 -4.93 4.81
N PHE A 104 13.03 -5.08 3.72
CA PHE A 104 13.24 -6.38 3.07
C PHE A 104 13.89 -7.39 4.03
N ALA A 105 14.83 -6.96 4.86
CA ALA A 105 15.49 -7.79 5.85
C ALA A 105 14.54 -8.36 6.93
N THR A 106 13.43 -7.65 7.24
CA THR A 106 12.43 -8.14 8.21
C THR A 106 11.51 -9.23 7.66
N ARG A 107 11.51 -9.46 6.33
CA ARG A 107 10.63 -10.45 5.69
C ARG A 107 11.10 -11.87 5.96
N GLY A 108 10.14 -12.76 6.17
CA GLY A 108 10.43 -14.19 6.30
C GLY A 108 11.20 -14.73 5.07
N ARG A 109 12.07 -15.71 5.30
CA ARG A 109 12.97 -16.27 4.29
C ARG A 109 12.26 -16.68 2.99
N ASP A 110 11.15 -17.42 3.08
CA ASP A 110 10.41 -17.86 1.90
C ASP A 110 9.82 -16.68 1.10
N SER A 111 9.40 -15.61 1.79
CA SER A 111 8.94 -14.37 1.12
C SER A 111 10.07 -13.63 0.41
N ARG A 112 11.30 -13.70 0.94
CA ARG A 112 12.49 -13.13 0.29
C ARG A 112 12.88 -13.95 -0.93
N LEU A 113 12.85 -15.29 -0.85
CA LEU A 113 13.07 -16.19 -2.00
C LEU A 113 12.02 -15.97 -3.09
N GLY A 114 10.74 -15.86 -2.71
CA GLY A 114 9.65 -15.57 -3.65
C GLY A 114 9.83 -14.23 -4.39
N ALA A 115 10.38 -13.21 -3.73
CA ALA A 115 10.67 -11.94 -4.38
C ALA A 115 11.75 -12.05 -5.48
N TRP A 116 12.73 -12.95 -5.32
CA TRP A 116 13.73 -13.26 -6.35
C TRP A 116 13.14 -14.12 -7.49
N ALA A 117 12.31 -15.10 -7.17
CA ALA A 117 11.75 -16.03 -8.13
C ALA A 117 10.64 -15.44 -9.02
N SER A 118 9.95 -14.38 -8.54
CA SER A 118 8.74 -13.87 -9.17
C SER A 118 9.00 -12.75 -10.17
N ASP A 119 8.62 -12.95 -11.43
CA ASP A 119 8.44 -11.89 -12.41
C ASP A 119 6.99 -11.37 -12.30
N GLN A 120 6.70 -10.66 -11.23
CA GLN A 120 5.34 -10.27 -10.83
C GLN A 120 4.56 -9.62 -11.97
N SER A 121 3.32 -10.07 -12.18
CA SER A 121 2.40 -9.62 -13.23
C SER A 121 2.76 -10.04 -14.68
N ARG A 122 3.79 -10.83 -14.89
CA ARG A 122 4.11 -11.42 -16.20
C ARG A 122 3.36 -12.75 -16.37
N PRO A 123 3.08 -13.18 -17.62
CA PRO A 123 2.52 -14.49 -17.86
C PRO A 123 3.38 -15.59 -17.26
N LEU A 124 2.76 -16.55 -16.60
CA LEU A 124 3.41 -17.72 -16.02
C LEU A 124 2.87 -18.95 -16.76
N PRO A 125 3.72 -19.80 -17.38
CA PRO A 125 3.26 -20.98 -18.13
C PRO A 125 2.44 -21.95 -17.27
N ASP A 126 2.95 -22.26 -16.08
CA ASP A 126 2.31 -23.13 -15.10
C ASP A 126 2.87 -22.90 -13.69
N ARG A 127 2.23 -23.50 -12.70
CA ARG A 127 2.64 -23.40 -11.30
C ARG A 127 4.00 -24.06 -11.04
N ALA A 128 4.29 -25.18 -11.70
CA ALA A 128 5.53 -25.93 -11.52
C ALA A 128 6.76 -25.09 -11.94
N THR A 129 6.63 -24.28 -12.99
CA THR A 129 7.67 -23.34 -13.42
C THR A 129 8.03 -22.35 -12.30
N PHE A 130 7.04 -21.81 -11.60
CA PHE A 130 7.31 -20.90 -10.48
C PHE A 130 7.95 -21.63 -9.29
N GLU A 131 7.49 -22.83 -8.97
CA GLU A 131 8.03 -23.64 -7.88
C GLU A 131 9.48 -24.07 -8.14
N ALA A 132 9.81 -24.41 -9.39
CA ALA A 132 11.19 -24.67 -9.80
C ALA A 132 12.09 -23.44 -9.60
N ARG A 133 11.64 -22.24 -9.98
CA ARG A 133 12.37 -20.98 -9.75
C ARG A 133 12.58 -20.69 -8.26
N VAL A 134 11.59 -20.98 -7.42
CA VAL A 134 11.74 -20.83 -5.95
C VAL A 134 12.79 -21.81 -5.43
N THR A 135 12.81 -23.04 -5.93
CA THR A 135 13.82 -24.06 -5.57
C THR A 135 15.22 -23.63 -6.00
N GLU A 136 15.38 -23.12 -7.22
CA GLU A 136 16.63 -22.56 -7.71
C GLU A 136 17.15 -21.44 -6.81
N MET A 137 16.27 -20.51 -6.38
CA MET A 137 16.67 -19.46 -5.46
C MET A 137 17.03 -19.99 -4.07
N ARG A 138 16.37 -21.06 -3.61
CA ARG A 138 16.70 -21.73 -2.35
C ARG A 138 18.09 -22.35 -2.41
N GLU A 139 18.45 -22.99 -3.51
CA GLU A 139 19.79 -23.55 -3.75
C GLU A 139 20.85 -22.45 -3.86
N ARG A 140 20.56 -21.40 -4.65
CA ARG A 140 21.46 -20.26 -4.86
C ARG A 140 21.87 -19.58 -3.55
N PHE A 141 20.93 -19.35 -2.65
CA PHE A 141 21.19 -18.66 -1.38
C PHE A 141 21.51 -19.62 -0.22
N GLY A 142 21.30 -20.93 -0.39
CA GLY A 142 21.59 -21.94 0.63
C GLY A 142 21.07 -21.55 2.00
N GLY A 143 21.93 -21.62 3.02
CA GLY A 143 21.65 -21.13 4.39
C GLY A 143 22.00 -19.65 4.62
N GLY A 144 22.58 -18.96 3.63
CA GLY A 144 23.08 -17.61 3.74
C GLY A 144 21.98 -16.52 3.73
N ASP A 145 22.41 -15.28 3.79
CA ASP A 145 21.53 -14.13 3.68
C ASP A 145 20.96 -13.99 2.26
N ILE A 146 19.76 -13.40 2.16
CA ILE A 146 19.07 -13.14 0.90
C ILE A 146 18.94 -11.61 0.77
N PRO A 147 19.77 -10.95 -0.05
CA PRO A 147 19.68 -9.53 -0.27
C PRO A 147 18.41 -9.16 -1.02
N ARG A 148 18.01 -7.90 -0.96
CA ARG A 148 16.90 -7.37 -1.74
C ARG A 148 17.20 -7.45 -3.24
N PRO A 149 16.27 -7.99 -4.07
CA PRO A 149 16.45 -7.95 -5.52
C PRO A 149 16.37 -6.48 -6.02
N PRO A 150 17.14 -6.11 -7.05
CA PRO A 150 17.15 -4.73 -7.57
C PRO A 150 15.77 -4.23 -8.02
N ARG A 151 14.90 -5.15 -8.49
CA ARG A 151 13.52 -4.85 -8.93
C ARG A 151 12.49 -4.78 -7.81
N TRP A 152 12.88 -4.90 -6.54
CA TRP A 152 11.98 -4.86 -5.41
C TRP A 152 12.25 -3.63 -4.55
N SER A 153 11.24 -2.79 -4.34
CA SER A 153 11.33 -1.58 -3.53
C SER A 153 9.96 -1.21 -2.98
N GLY A 154 9.86 -0.04 -2.37
CA GLY A 154 8.64 0.53 -1.84
C GLY A 154 8.27 1.84 -2.51
N PHE A 155 7.00 2.19 -2.34
CA PHE A 155 6.45 3.47 -2.71
C PHE A 155 5.78 4.12 -1.51
N ARG A 156 5.88 5.44 -1.43
CA ARG A 156 5.19 6.30 -0.47
C ARG A 156 4.16 7.14 -1.20
N VAL A 157 2.90 7.03 -0.77
CA VAL A 157 1.83 7.95 -1.20
C VAL A 157 1.83 9.13 -0.24
N THR A 158 2.21 10.31 -0.71
CA THR A 158 2.14 11.56 0.06
C THR A 158 0.73 12.12 -0.06
N PRO A 159 -0.06 12.16 1.03
CA PRO A 159 -1.46 12.50 0.91
C PRO A 159 -1.67 14.00 0.63
N LEU A 160 -2.49 14.28 -0.38
CA LEU A 160 -3.10 15.59 -0.63
C LEU A 160 -4.53 15.64 -0.14
N ARG A 161 -5.21 14.48 -0.09
CA ARG A 161 -6.57 14.32 0.42
C ARG A 161 -6.67 13.05 1.24
N ILE A 162 -7.34 13.13 2.38
CA ILE A 162 -7.70 11.97 3.22
C ILE A 162 -9.18 12.10 3.56
N GLU A 163 -9.98 11.11 3.17
CA GLU A 163 -11.40 11.06 3.52
C GLU A 163 -11.64 9.92 4.52
N TYR A 164 -12.30 10.25 5.61
CA TYR A 164 -12.81 9.33 6.63
C TYR A 164 -14.31 9.15 6.43
N TRP A 165 -14.74 7.95 6.13
CA TRP A 165 -16.14 7.60 5.94
C TRP A 165 -16.59 6.65 7.04
N SER A 166 -17.72 6.95 7.67
CA SER A 166 -18.37 6.08 8.65
C SER A 166 -19.82 5.79 8.22
N ASP A 167 -20.19 4.53 8.35
CA ASP A 167 -21.59 4.14 8.12
C ASP A 167 -22.51 4.73 9.18
N ARG A 168 -23.70 5.16 8.74
CA ARG A 168 -24.78 5.65 9.60
C ARG A 168 -26.12 5.09 9.10
N SER A 169 -27.09 5.02 10.02
CA SER A 169 -28.45 4.60 9.70
C SER A 169 -29.07 5.44 8.56
N ALA A 170 -30.00 4.85 7.86
CA ALA A 170 -30.72 5.48 6.74
C ALA A 170 -29.79 6.03 5.62
N ARG A 171 -28.56 5.49 5.50
CA ARG A 171 -27.51 5.92 4.55
C ARG A 171 -27.05 7.36 4.72
N LEU A 172 -27.30 7.98 5.87
CA LEU A 172 -26.81 9.34 6.21
C LEU A 172 -25.37 9.28 6.69
N HIS A 173 -24.50 8.74 5.84
CA HIS A 173 -23.10 8.48 6.17
C HIS A 173 -22.34 9.75 6.55
N GLU A 174 -21.46 9.64 7.54
CA GLU A 174 -20.58 10.73 7.91
C GLU A 174 -19.30 10.65 7.06
N ARG A 175 -18.95 11.78 6.44
CA ARG A 175 -17.77 11.89 5.58
C ARG A 175 -16.99 13.12 5.96
N ARG A 176 -15.81 12.92 6.57
CA ARG A 176 -14.86 13.98 6.91
C ARG A 176 -13.76 13.98 5.87
N LEU A 177 -13.56 15.11 5.22
CA LEU A 177 -12.51 15.31 4.23
C LEU A 177 -11.43 16.24 4.79
N PHE A 178 -10.18 15.79 4.72
CA PHE A 178 -9.00 16.59 4.97
C PHE A 178 -8.30 16.85 3.64
N GLU A 179 -7.99 18.12 3.35
CA GLU A 179 -7.23 18.52 2.16
C GLU A 179 -5.99 19.30 2.58
N ARG A 180 -4.86 19.03 1.90
CA ARG A 180 -3.59 19.72 2.20
C ARG A 180 -3.73 21.21 1.92
N ALA A 181 -3.43 22.05 2.93
CA ALA A 181 -3.51 23.51 2.88
C ALA A 181 -2.18 24.09 3.37
N GLY A 182 -1.28 24.45 2.45
CA GLY A 182 0.07 24.86 2.79
C GLY A 182 0.83 23.76 3.56
N SER A 183 1.33 24.07 4.74
CA SER A 183 2.00 23.08 5.62
C SER A 183 1.02 22.29 6.52
N GLY A 184 -0.26 22.65 6.53
CA GLY A 184 -1.28 22.02 7.37
C GLY A 184 -2.39 21.35 6.58
N TRP A 185 -3.55 21.20 7.24
CA TRP A 185 -4.75 20.58 6.69
C TRP A 185 -5.96 21.48 6.89
N SER A 186 -6.82 21.56 5.89
CA SER A 186 -8.20 22.02 6.05
C SER A 186 -9.11 20.82 6.23
N GLU A 187 -10.16 20.98 7.00
CA GLU A 187 -11.17 19.96 7.23
C GLU A 187 -12.54 20.46 6.79
N GLY A 188 -13.30 19.55 6.18
CA GLY A 188 -14.67 19.80 5.76
C GLY A 188 -15.52 18.52 5.82
N LEU A 189 -16.83 18.69 5.66
CA LEU A 189 -17.77 17.59 5.57
C LEU A 189 -18.24 17.43 4.12
N LEU A 190 -18.49 16.20 3.72
CA LEU A 190 -19.10 15.88 2.43
C LEU A 190 -20.51 15.33 2.64
N TYR A 191 -21.41 15.64 1.71
CA TYR A 191 -22.71 14.94 1.66
C TYR A 191 -22.50 13.43 1.49
N PRO A 192 -23.39 12.59 2.07
CA PRO A 192 -23.35 11.13 1.94
C PRO A 192 -23.56 10.67 0.51
#